data_e0ed42924dccb2eff2e453a7ebdfdf69
#
_entry.id   e0ed42924dccb2eff2e453a7ebdfdf69
#
_cell.length_a   1.000
_cell.length_b   1.000
_cell.length_c   1.000
_cell.angle_alpha   90.00
_cell.angle_beta   90.00
_cell.angle_gamma   90.00
#
_symmetry.space_group_name_H-M   'P 1'
#
loop_
_entity.id
_entity.type
_entity.pdbx_description
1 polymer ?
#
loop_
_entity_poly.entity_id
_entity_poly.type
_entity_poly.pdbx_seq_one_letter_code
_entity_poly.pdbx_strand_id
1 'polypeptide(L)'
;MTRCKASNVLLVVAIAVPAADALAEDSFHQLKGSLIQAKFAGMEMTDEVHWGDVYERNGTLTTHSMGRKTVGKWWVQKDELCHDRGEDFSGCYQVWVSGKKVELRPEGSSLPLEGVLQRPNERN
;
A
#
# COMPACT_ATOMS: atom_id res chain seq x y z
N MET A 1 74.70 -0.24 23.45
CA MET A 1 74.01 0.21 22.21
C MET A 1 72.59 -0.33 22.18
N THR A 2 71.69 0.51 22.50
CA THR A 2 70.22 0.16 22.51
C THR A 2 69.65 0.49 21.18
N ARG A 3 69.16 -0.52 20.49
CA ARG A 3 68.39 -0.32 19.27
C ARG A 3 66.92 -0.19 19.64
N CYS A 4 66.40 0.99 19.46
CA CYS A 4 64.95 1.18 19.51
C CYS A 4 64.31 0.55 18.29
N LYS A 5 63.57 -0.55 18.48
CA LYS A 5 62.68 -1.07 17.46
C LYS A 5 61.39 -0.28 17.57
N ALA A 6 61.17 0.59 16.61
CA ALA A 6 59.88 1.20 16.42
C ALA A 6 58.96 0.15 15.80
N SER A 7 58.07 -0.39 16.59
CA SER A 7 56.97 -1.22 16.09
C SER A 7 55.89 -0.29 15.56
N ASN A 8 55.84 -0.16 14.25
CA ASN A 8 54.68 0.45 13.60
C ASN A 8 53.49 -0.51 13.67
N VAL A 9 52.66 -0.27 14.65
CA VAL A 9 51.36 -0.93 14.68
C VAL A 9 50.45 -0.19 13.70
N LEU A 10 50.25 -0.79 12.56
CA LEU A 10 49.27 -0.29 11.59
C LEU A 10 47.87 -0.68 12.13
N LEU A 11 47.18 0.31 12.68
CA LEU A 11 45.79 0.12 13.09
C LEU A 11 44.91 0.18 11.84
N VAL A 12 44.52 -0.96 11.32
CA VAL A 12 43.51 -1.03 10.25
C VAL A 12 42.16 -0.84 10.90
N VAL A 13 41.65 0.37 10.84
CA VAL A 13 40.23 0.63 11.20
C VAL A 13 39.38 0.12 10.05
N ALA A 14 38.83 -1.05 10.23
CA ALA A 14 37.78 -1.53 9.33
C ALA A 14 36.51 -0.71 9.60
N ILE A 15 36.22 0.26 8.75
CA ILE A 15 34.94 0.97 8.74
C ILE A 15 33.93 0.01 8.12
N ALA A 16 33.19 -0.68 8.97
CA ALA A 16 32.01 -1.39 8.52
C ALA A 16 30.97 -0.32 8.14
N VAL A 17 30.83 -0.06 6.85
CA VAL A 17 29.71 0.74 6.34
C VAL A 17 28.49 -0.15 6.45
N PRO A 18 27.48 0.17 7.27
CA PRO A 18 26.24 -0.58 7.23
C PRO A 18 25.70 -0.42 5.83
N ALA A 19 25.38 -1.54 5.18
CA ALA A 19 24.65 -1.52 3.93
C ALA A 19 23.37 -0.72 4.19
N ALA A 20 23.25 0.44 3.58
CA ALA A 20 22.07 1.26 3.73
C ALA A 20 20.87 0.45 3.25
N ASP A 21 19.84 0.34 4.07
CA ASP A 21 18.55 -0.23 3.72
C ASP A 21 17.81 0.61 2.66
N ALA A 22 18.54 1.36 1.86
CA ALA A 22 18.02 2.22 0.81
C ALA A 22 17.28 1.45 -0.30
N LEU A 23 17.28 0.12 -0.23
CA LEU A 23 16.65 -0.77 -1.19
C LEU A 23 15.62 -1.69 -0.53
N ALA A 24 15.07 -1.30 0.63
CA ALA A 24 13.87 -1.95 1.13
C ALA A 24 12.76 -1.62 0.13
N GLU A 25 12.64 -2.44 -0.90
CA GLU A 25 11.43 -2.47 -1.71
C GLU A 25 10.26 -2.63 -0.76
N ASP A 26 9.23 -1.79 -0.93
CA ASP A 26 8.00 -1.92 -0.16
C ASP A 26 7.51 -3.36 -0.28
N SER A 27 7.68 -4.14 0.78
CA SER A 27 7.22 -5.52 0.76
C SER A 27 5.71 -5.54 0.99
N PHE A 28 4.97 -5.84 -0.06
CA PHE A 28 3.54 -6.05 0.01
C PHE A 28 3.22 -7.42 0.58
N HIS A 29 2.22 -7.48 1.43
CA HIS A 29 1.63 -8.73 1.89
C HIS A 29 0.13 -8.75 1.61
N GLN A 30 -0.40 -9.94 1.35
CA GLN A 30 -1.81 -10.10 1.05
C GLN A 30 -2.66 -10.06 2.31
N LEU A 31 -3.72 -9.23 2.27
CA LEU A 31 -4.79 -9.29 3.26
C LEU A 31 -5.85 -10.30 2.82
N LYS A 32 -6.42 -11.00 3.77
CA LYS A 32 -7.43 -12.02 3.53
C LYS A 32 -8.62 -11.89 4.48
N GLY A 33 -9.78 -12.29 3.99
CA GLY A 33 -10.99 -12.45 4.78
C GLY A 33 -11.39 -11.18 5.53
N SER A 34 -11.67 -11.34 6.82
CA SER A 34 -12.12 -10.24 7.70
C SER A 34 -11.11 -9.11 7.88
N LEU A 35 -9.82 -9.35 7.61
CA LEU A 35 -8.80 -8.30 7.66
C LEU A 35 -9.00 -7.26 6.55
N ILE A 36 -9.53 -7.67 5.41
CA ILE A 36 -9.90 -6.75 4.32
C ILE A 36 -11.01 -5.81 4.81
N GLN A 37 -12.07 -6.38 5.36
CA GLN A 37 -13.19 -5.60 5.92
C GLN A 37 -12.71 -4.61 6.97
N ALA A 38 -11.90 -5.06 7.91
CA ALA A 38 -11.39 -4.21 9.00
C ALA A 38 -10.50 -3.07 8.48
N LYS A 39 -9.71 -3.33 7.46
CA LYS A 39 -8.78 -2.34 6.90
C LYS A 39 -9.50 -1.26 6.08
N PHE A 40 -10.51 -1.64 5.31
CA PHE A 40 -11.17 -0.75 4.35
C PHE A 40 -12.39 -0.02 4.91
N ALA A 41 -13.15 -0.62 5.83
CA ALA A 41 -14.38 -0.02 6.33
C ALA A 41 -14.12 1.37 6.94
N GLY A 42 -14.77 2.38 6.39
CA GLY A 42 -14.63 3.77 6.80
C GLY A 42 -13.38 4.48 6.29
N MET A 43 -12.63 3.86 5.38
CA MET A 43 -11.40 4.43 4.82
C MET A 43 -11.59 4.87 3.37
N GLU A 44 -10.67 5.68 2.90
CA GLU A 44 -10.60 6.10 1.51
C GLU A 44 -9.32 5.55 0.87
N MET A 45 -9.45 4.91 -0.29
CA MET A 45 -8.33 4.58 -1.15
C MET A 45 -8.23 5.63 -2.26
N THR A 46 -7.06 6.21 -2.45
CA THR A 46 -6.88 7.32 -3.38
C THR A 46 -5.48 7.32 -4.00
N ASP A 47 -5.36 7.90 -5.19
CA ASP A 47 -4.07 8.26 -5.78
C ASP A 47 -3.59 9.64 -5.31
N GLU A 48 -4.35 10.30 -4.41
CA GLU A 48 -4.11 11.63 -3.86
C GLU A 48 -4.29 12.80 -4.84
N VAL A 49 -4.52 12.54 -6.11
CA VAL A 49 -4.59 13.57 -7.15
C VAL A 49 -5.89 13.54 -7.94
N HIS A 50 -6.25 12.39 -8.49
CA HIS A 50 -7.33 12.29 -9.48
C HIS A 50 -8.59 11.64 -8.95
N TRP A 51 -8.48 10.67 -8.06
CA TRP A 51 -9.61 9.89 -7.61
C TRP A 51 -9.50 9.48 -6.14
N GLY A 52 -10.64 9.19 -5.54
CA GLY A 52 -10.75 8.61 -4.21
C GLY A 52 -12.00 7.77 -4.08
N ASP A 53 -11.84 6.58 -3.52
CA ASP A 53 -12.91 5.64 -3.23
C ASP A 53 -13.12 5.55 -1.73
N VAL A 54 -14.25 6.00 -1.25
CA VAL A 54 -14.63 5.90 0.16
C VAL A 54 -15.43 4.62 0.38
N TYR A 55 -14.89 3.74 1.20
CA TYR A 55 -15.50 2.47 1.59
C TYR A 55 -16.35 2.68 2.84
N GLU A 56 -17.59 3.09 2.67
CA GLU A 56 -18.48 3.36 3.79
C GLU A 56 -18.84 2.08 4.53
N ARG A 57 -18.99 2.18 5.85
CA ARG A 57 -19.25 1.00 6.70
C ARG A 57 -20.54 0.27 6.36
N ASN A 58 -21.50 0.97 5.75
CA ASN A 58 -22.77 0.40 5.34
C ASN A 58 -22.71 -0.38 4.00
N GLY A 59 -21.53 -0.49 3.37
CA GLY A 59 -21.37 -1.15 2.09
C GLY A 59 -21.50 -0.24 0.88
N THR A 60 -21.68 1.06 1.08
CA THR A 60 -21.68 2.03 -0.01
C THR A 60 -20.26 2.35 -0.42
N LEU A 61 -19.99 2.39 -1.72
CA LEU A 61 -18.73 2.85 -2.29
C LEU A 61 -18.95 4.21 -2.95
N THR A 62 -18.41 5.25 -2.35
CA THR A 62 -18.51 6.59 -2.91
C THR A 62 -17.22 6.94 -3.62
N THR A 63 -17.28 7.13 -4.92
CA THR A 63 -16.13 7.46 -5.76
C THR A 63 -16.14 8.93 -6.11
N HIS A 64 -15.03 9.60 -5.88
CA HIS A 64 -14.77 10.96 -6.36
C HIS A 64 -13.68 10.88 -7.41
N SER A 65 -13.99 11.31 -8.62
CA SER A 65 -13.03 11.28 -9.73
C SER A 65 -13.29 12.45 -10.66
N MET A 66 -12.26 13.26 -10.89
CA MET A 66 -12.31 14.36 -11.85
C MET A 66 -13.50 15.31 -11.62
N GLY A 67 -13.81 15.61 -10.36
CA GLY A 67 -14.92 16.48 -10.00
C GLY A 67 -16.29 15.83 -10.02
N ARG A 68 -16.35 14.53 -10.30
CA ARG A 68 -17.61 13.76 -10.29
C ARG A 68 -17.69 12.87 -9.06
N LYS A 69 -18.89 12.76 -8.53
CA LYS A 69 -19.23 11.81 -7.47
C LYS A 69 -20.11 10.71 -8.05
N THR A 70 -19.70 9.47 -7.86
CA THR A 70 -20.52 8.30 -8.19
C THR A 70 -20.70 7.43 -6.97
N VAL A 71 -21.80 6.69 -6.91
CA VAL A 71 -22.15 5.84 -5.78
C VAL A 71 -22.36 4.42 -6.27
N GLY A 72 -21.66 3.50 -5.64
CA GLY A 72 -21.74 2.08 -5.90
C GLY A 72 -21.79 1.29 -4.61
N LYS A 73 -21.34 0.06 -4.67
CA LYS A 73 -21.30 -0.87 -3.54
C LYS A 73 -19.95 -1.55 -3.44
N TRP A 74 -19.61 -1.95 -2.23
CA TRP A 74 -18.44 -2.78 -1.98
C TRP A 74 -18.78 -3.86 -0.96
N TRP A 75 -18.10 -4.98 -1.05
CA TRP A 75 -18.21 -6.08 -0.11
C TRP A 75 -16.94 -6.92 -0.13
N VAL A 76 -16.77 -7.74 0.88
CA VAL A 76 -15.69 -8.73 0.93
C VAL A 76 -16.30 -10.10 0.68
N GLN A 77 -15.74 -10.82 -0.27
CA GLN A 77 -16.16 -12.16 -0.63
C GLN A 77 -14.94 -13.07 -0.67
N LYS A 78 -14.92 -14.08 0.19
CA LYS A 78 -13.73 -14.90 0.38
C LYS A 78 -12.53 -14.01 0.75
N ASP A 79 -11.46 -14.08 0.01
CA ASP A 79 -10.25 -13.30 0.22
C ASP A 79 -10.13 -12.15 -0.78
N GLU A 80 -11.24 -11.63 -1.25
CA GLU A 80 -11.27 -10.56 -2.24
C GLU A 80 -12.15 -9.39 -1.82
N LEU A 81 -11.73 -8.20 -2.23
CA LEU A 81 -12.49 -6.98 -2.15
C LEU A 81 -13.23 -6.78 -3.47
N CYS A 82 -14.56 -6.69 -3.39
CA CYS A 82 -15.39 -6.57 -4.57
C CYS A 82 -16.04 -5.19 -4.66
N HIS A 83 -16.08 -4.65 -5.86
CA HIS A 83 -16.74 -3.38 -6.19
C HIS A 83 -17.84 -3.60 -7.22
N ASP A 84 -18.92 -2.87 -7.06
CA ASP A 84 -19.92 -2.67 -8.09
C ASP A 84 -20.13 -1.16 -8.28
N ARG A 85 -19.60 -0.63 -9.36
CA ARG A 85 -19.67 0.80 -9.73
C ARG A 85 -20.54 1.06 -10.95
N GLY A 86 -21.30 0.05 -11.40
CA GLY A 86 -22.05 0.08 -12.64
C GLY A 86 -21.43 -0.77 -13.73
N GLU A 87 -21.88 -0.61 -14.95
CA GLU A 87 -21.70 -1.57 -16.05
C GLU A 87 -20.25 -1.96 -16.36
N ASP A 88 -19.31 -1.02 -16.31
CA ASP A 88 -17.93 -1.26 -16.80
C ASP A 88 -16.88 -1.38 -15.69
N PHE A 89 -17.28 -1.25 -14.42
CA PHE A 89 -16.33 -1.11 -13.33
C PHE A 89 -16.65 -1.99 -12.12
N SER A 90 -17.19 -3.16 -12.38
CA SER A 90 -17.47 -4.16 -11.35
C SER A 90 -16.42 -5.26 -11.39
N GLY A 91 -15.92 -5.66 -10.23
CA GLY A 91 -14.95 -6.73 -10.14
C GLY A 91 -14.52 -7.01 -8.72
N CYS A 92 -13.80 -8.11 -8.56
CA CYS A 92 -13.21 -8.54 -7.30
C CYS A 92 -11.70 -8.60 -7.43
N TYR A 93 -11.01 -8.22 -6.35
CA TYR A 93 -9.56 -8.02 -6.35
C TYR A 93 -8.95 -8.67 -5.11
N GLN A 94 -7.78 -9.25 -5.29
CA GLN A 94 -6.90 -9.51 -4.16
C GLN A 94 -6.39 -8.18 -3.61
N VAL A 95 -6.22 -8.11 -2.29
CA VAL A 95 -5.74 -6.91 -1.61
C VAL A 95 -4.34 -7.14 -1.09
N TRP A 96 -3.41 -6.31 -1.53
CA TRP A 96 -2.02 -6.35 -1.09
C TRP A 96 -1.67 -5.00 -0.47
N VAL A 97 -1.02 -5.03 0.68
CA VAL A 97 -0.71 -3.81 1.44
C VAL A 97 0.75 -3.74 1.86
N SER A 98 1.26 -2.52 1.91
CA SER A 98 2.55 -2.19 2.52
C SER A 98 2.41 -0.83 3.21
N GLY A 99 2.28 -0.83 4.54
CA GLY A 99 1.95 0.36 5.29
C GLY A 99 0.61 0.97 4.84
N LYS A 100 0.63 2.21 4.38
CA LYS A 100 -0.55 2.88 3.80
C LYS A 100 -0.80 2.55 2.34
N LYS A 101 0.18 1.99 1.65
CA LYS A 101 0.07 1.63 0.24
C LYS A 101 -0.80 0.41 0.05
N VAL A 102 -1.64 0.45 -0.96
CA VAL A 102 -2.54 -0.64 -1.33
C VAL A 102 -2.44 -0.91 -2.82
N GLU A 103 -2.41 -2.18 -3.16
CA GLU A 103 -2.61 -2.67 -4.51
C GLU A 103 -3.83 -3.58 -4.53
N LEU A 104 -4.76 -3.26 -5.41
CA LEU A 104 -5.86 -4.15 -5.76
C LEU A 104 -5.48 -4.90 -7.02
N ARG A 105 -5.25 -6.20 -6.88
CA ARG A 105 -4.78 -7.06 -7.96
C ARG A 105 -5.94 -7.86 -8.56
N PRO A 106 -6.35 -7.55 -9.79
CA PRO A 106 -7.39 -8.32 -10.47
C PRO A 106 -6.85 -9.70 -10.86
N GLU A 107 -7.75 -10.62 -11.16
CA GLU A 107 -7.38 -11.87 -11.79
C GLU A 107 -6.87 -11.65 -13.22
N GLY A 108 -5.94 -12.48 -13.63
CA GLY A 108 -5.39 -12.45 -14.98
C GLY A 108 -4.23 -11.46 -15.15
N SER A 109 -4.07 -10.95 -16.37
CA SER A 109 -2.95 -10.11 -16.78
C SER A 109 -3.21 -8.60 -16.66
N SER A 110 -4.34 -8.19 -16.08
CA SER A 110 -4.67 -6.78 -15.90
C SER A 110 -3.74 -6.12 -14.89
N LEU A 111 -3.48 -4.83 -15.09
CA LEU A 111 -2.64 -4.06 -14.18
C LEU A 111 -3.35 -3.87 -12.84
N PRO A 112 -2.62 -3.90 -11.72
CA PRO A 112 -3.17 -3.60 -10.41
C PRO A 112 -3.58 -2.14 -10.31
N LEU A 113 -4.59 -1.87 -9.48
CA LEU A 113 -4.97 -0.52 -9.08
C LEU A 113 -4.17 -0.17 -7.83
N GLU A 114 -3.39 0.89 -7.90
CA GLU A 114 -2.53 1.33 -6.82
C GLU A 114 -3.05 2.60 -6.16
N GLY A 115 -2.90 2.69 -4.85
CA GLY A 115 -3.26 3.87 -4.09
C GLY A 115 -2.79 3.79 -2.66
N VAL A 116 -3.22 4.76 -1.87
CA VAL A 116 -2.99 4.80 -0.43
C VAL A 116 -4.33 4.78 0.30
N LEU A 117 -4.35 4.18 1.48
CA LEU A 117 -5.49 4.25 2.39
C LEU A 117 -5.29 5.39 3.37
N GLN A 118 -6.32 6.21 3.50
CA GLN A 118 -6.36 7.33 4.43
C GLN A 118 -7.77 7.53 4.99
N ARG A 119 -7.89 8.34 6.01
CA ARG A 119 -9.22 8.75 6.49
C ARG A 119 -9.83 9.75 5.50
N PRO A 120 -11.14 9.66 5.19
CA PRO A 120 -11.78 10.54 4.21
C PRO A 120 -11.66 12.03 4.53
N ASN A 121 -11.55 12.40 5.82
CA ASN A 121 -11.49 13.78 6.28
C ASN A 121 -10.08 14.42 6.17
N GLU A 122 -9.09 13.70 5.70
CA GLU A 122 -7.72 14.20 5.49
C GLU A 122 -7.55 14.88 4.13
N ARG A 123 -8.64 15.09 3.40
CA ARG A 123 -8.63 15.92 2.19
C ARG A 123 -8.54 17.39 2.56
N ASN A 124 -7.50 17.99 2.11
CA ASN A 124 -7.37 19.45 2.07
C ASN A 124 -7.80 19.96 0.71
#